data_992ba7c0afb0ae953d1c0eeb9b104a5e
#
_entry.id   992ba7c0afb0ae953d1c0eeb9b104a5e
#
_cell.length_a   1.000
_cell.length_b   1.000
_cell.length_c   1.000
_cell.angle_alpha   90.00
_cell.angle_beta   90.00
_cell.angle_gamma   90.00
#
_symmetry.space_group_name_H-M   'P 1'
#
loop_
_entity.id
_entity.type
_entity.pdbx_description
1 polymer ?
#
loop_
_entity_poly.entity_id
_entity_poly.type
_entity_poly.pdbx_seq_one_letter_code
_entity_poly.pdbx_strand_id
1 'polypeptide(L)'
;MRNLLPLLALALAVPSFAATNPFSQFQSQARPELLKPFALDLGGLLGSDSAHTGRTIGFPGFWAGVVGATQFRPDRNDLILRNAGVKNFGLPMIEAGIGLPFKIDVIVHGVSYDRAKIYGGGVRYGLYRTDVVDFFLPNVSVSAFGDKVNHPDFSASHLGLNAAATWSLPIVKPFLLAGFDATKVTVGSSALPGVAGASATAKGSRFSIGADVTPFPFTSLRAAYTLRHGIPGLDLGLGVRF
;
A
#
# COMPACT_ATOMS: atom_id res chain seq x y z
N MET A 1 23.88 -23.73 6.57
CA MET A 1 23.80 -22.58 5.66
C MET A 1 23.40 -22.93 4.21
N ARG A 2 23.17 -24.21 3.87
CA ARG A 2 22.93 -24.69 2.49
C ARG A 2 21.46 -24.68 2.03
N ASN A 3 20.51 -24.31 2.88
CA ASN A 3 19.04 -24.39 2.62
C ASN A 3 18.34 -23.02 2.54
N LEU A 4 19.07 -21.90 2.51
CA LEU A 4 18.49 -20.56 2.39
C LEU A 4 18.27 -20.11 0.93
N LEU A 5 18.98 -20.73 -0.03
CA LEU A 5 18.87 -20.42 -1.44
C LEU A 5 17.49 -20.66 -2.07
N PRO A 6 16.76 -21.76 -1.78
CA PRO A 6 15.45 -21.96 -2.38
C PRO A 6 14.36 -21.02 -1.82
N LEU A 7 14.49 -20.56 -0.58
CA LEU A 7 13.56 -19.58 0.01
C LEU A 7 13.78 -18.17 -0.57
N LEU A 8 15.03 -17.81 -0.87
CA LEU A 8 15.33 -16.56 -1.55
C LEU A 8 14.83 -16.57 -3.01
N ALA A 9 14.87 -17.72 -3.67
CA ALA A 9 14.33 -17.89 -5.04
C ALA A 9 12.80 -17.80 -5.09
N LEU A 10 12.09 -18.24 -4.04
CA LEU A 10 10.64 -18.11 -3.95
C LEU A 10 10.19 -16.66 -3.71
N ALA A 11 11.02 -15.87 -3.01
CA ALA A 11 10.76 -14.44 -2.79
C ALA A 11 10.99 -13.60 -4.06
N LEU A 12 11.77 -14.10 -5.02
CA LEU A 12 12.02 -13.46 -6.31
C LEU A 12 11.01 -13.85 -7.40
N ALA A 13 10.13 -14.81 -7.12
CA ALA A 13 8.95 -15.06 -7.95
C ALA A 13 7.90 -13.96 -7.71
N VAL A 14 8.29 -12.71 -7.83
CA VAL A 14 7.36 -11.61 -8.04
C VAL A 14 6.57 -11.97 -9.29
N PRO A 15 5.23 -12.12 -9.23
CA PRO A 15 4.47 -12.35 -10.44
C PRO A 15 4.92 -11.29 -11.44
N SER A 16 5.36 -11.74 -12.60
CA SER A 16 5.70 -10.85 -13.70
C SER A 16 4.43 -10.06 -13.99
N PHE A 17 4.33 -8.88 -13.41
CA PHE A 17 3.26 -7.94 -13.74
C PHE A 17 3.46 -7.63 -15.20
N ALA A 18 2.66 -8.30 -16.02
CA ALA A 18 2.78 -8.27 -17.45
C ALA A 18 2.84 -6.82 -17.91
N ALA A 19 3.81 -6.56 -18.72
CA ALA A 19 4.35 -5.30 -19.19
C ALA A 19 3.36 -4.38 -19.95
N THR A 20 2.15 -4.21 -19.46
CA THR A 20 1.24 -3.19 -19.96
C THR A 20 1.46 -1.96 -19.09
N ASN A 21 2.02 -0.90 -19.69
CA ASN A 21 2.13 0.40 -19.03
C ASN A 21 0.74 0.86 -18.58
N PRO A 22 0.44 0.89 -17.27
CA PRO A 22 -0.90 1.21 -16.78
C PRO A 22 -1.31 2.66 -17.10
N PHE A 23 -0.34 3.53 -17.34
CA PHE A 23 -0.58 4.95 -17.60
C PHE A 23 -0.54 5.31 -19.10
N SER A 24 -0.33 4.33 -20.00
CA SER A 24 -0.15 4.54 -21.44
C SER A 24 -1.31 5.27 -22.11
N GLN A 25 -2.52 5.12 -21.61
CA GLN A 25 -3.72 5.75 -22.17
C GLN A 25 -4.12 7.04 -21.41
N PHE A 26 -3.36 7.45 -20.40
CA PHE A 26 -3.75 8.60 -19.58
C PHE A 26 -3.92 9.88 -20.44
N GLN A 27 -2.93 10.23 -21.27
CA GLN A 27 -2.99 11.44 -22.10
C GLN A 27 -4.22 11.51 -23.02
N SER A 28 -4.61 10.38 -23.62
CA SER A 28 -5.72 10.30 -24.57
C SER A 28 -7.08 10.17 -23.90
N GLN A 29 -7.13 9.73 -22.63
CA GLN A 29 -8.36 9.38 -21.93
C GLN A 29 -8.65 10.29 -20.72
N ALA A 30 -7.74 11.18 -20.32
CA ALA A 30 -7.84 12.00 -19.11
C ALA A 30 -8.94 13.07 -19.17
N ARG A 31 -10.19 12.65 -19.37
CA ARG A 31 -11.36 13.52 -19.28
C ARG A 31 -11.74 13.74 -17.81
N PRO A 32 -12.30 14.90 -17.43
CA PRO A 32 -12.66 15.23 -16.05
C PRO A 32 -13.53 14.16 -15.38
N GLU A 33 -14.49 13.57 -16.12
CA GLU A 33 -15.38 12.53 -15.62
C GLU A 33 -14.68 11.19 -15.33
N LEU A 34 -13.54 10.91 -15.98
CA LEU A 34 -12.76 9.69 -15.79
C LEU A 34 -11.68 9.80 -14.72
N LEU A 35 -11.35 11.02 -14.29
CA LEU A 35 -10.30 11.22 -13.28
C LEU A 35 -10.67 10.67 -11.90
N LYS A 36 -11.95 10.70 -11.52
CA LYS A 36 -12.40 10.24 -10.22
C LYS A 36 -12.27 8.71 -10.06
N PRO A 37 -12.72 7.87 -11.01
CA PRO A 37 -12.45 6.42 -10.97
C PRO A 37 -10.95 6.09 -10.94
N PHE A 38 -10.15 6.75 -11.77
CA PHE A 38 -8.69 6.59 -11.75
C PHE A 38 -8.07 6.96 -10.40
N ALA A 39 -8.53 8.06 -9.78
CA ALA A 39 -8.08 8.45 -8.45
C ALA A 39 -8.47 7.45 -7.36
N LEU A 40 -9.62 6.74 -7.50
CA LEU A 40 -10.01 5.65 -6.61
C LEU A 40 -9.05 4.47 -6.72
N ASP A 41 -8.78 4.00 -7.93
CA ASP A 41 -7.90 2.84 -8.15
C ASP A 41 -6.47 3.14 -7.69
N LEU A 42 -5.93 4.30 -8.04
CA LEU A 42 -4.60 4.73 -7.62
C LEU A 42 -4.52 4.88 -6.09
N GLY A 43 -5.50 5.52 -5.46
CA GLY A 43 -5.56 5.73 -4.02
C GLY A 43 -5.70 4.43 -3.25
N GLY A 44 -6.47 3.47 -3.78
CA GLY A 44 -6.61 2.15 -3.19
C GLY A 44 -5.26 1.43 -3.03
N LEU A 45 -4.35 1.58 -4.00
CA LEU A 45 -3.00 1.01 -3.92
C LEU A 45 -2.09 1.81 -2.99
N LEU A 46 -2.03 3.14 -3.11
CA LEU A 46 -1.17 3.99 -2.31
C LEU A 46 -1.42 3.83 -0.80
N GLY A 47 -2.66 3.76 -0.40
CA GLY A 47 -3.01 3.62 1.00
C GLY A 47 -2.84 2.22 1.60
N SER A 48 -2.54 1.20 0.80
CA SER A 48 -2.53 -0.19 1.26
C SER A 48 -1.23 -0.63 1.93
N ASP A 49 -0.12 0.03 1.66
CA ASP A 49 1.19 -0.58 1.92
C ASP A 49 1.73 -0.38 3.33
N SER A 50 1.33 0.66 4.05
CA SER A 50 2.11 1.08 5.22
C SER A 50 1.46 0.82 6.58
N ALA A 51 0.21 0.33 6.63
CA ALA A 51 -0.57 0.37 7.87
C ALA A 51 -1.02 -0.98 8.43
N HIS A 52 -0.53 -2.09 7.92
CA HIS A 52 -1.12 -3.41 8.11
C HIS A 52 -1.03 -4.02 9.51
N THR A 53 -0.32 -3.44 10.47
CA THR A 53 -0.15 -4.06 11.78
C THR A 53 -0.57 -3.13 12.91
N GLY A 54 -1.30 -3.68 13.89
CA GLY A 54 -1.57 -3.04 15.16
C GLY A 54 -0.37 -2.96 16.11
N ARG A 55 0.75 -3.63 15.75
CA ARG A 55 1.98 -3.66 16.55
C ARG A 55 2.92 -2.55 16.10
N THR A 56 3.35 -1.73 17.03
CA THR A 56 4.44 -0.76 16.78
C THR A 56 5.78 -1.47 16.62
N ILE A 57 6.72 -0.84 15.91
CA ILE A 57 8.11 -1.31 15.77
C ILE A 57 8.76 -1.39 17.17
N GLY A 58 8.52 -0.36 17.98
CA GLY A 58 9.08 -0.25 19.33
C GLY A 58 10.49 0.36 19.31
N PHE A 59 10.80 1.15 20.32
CA PHE A 59 12.10 1.80 20.47
C PHE A 59 13.13 0.84 21.10
N PRO A 60 14.38 0.76 20.59
CA PRO A 60 14.98 1.47 19.44
C PRO A 60 14.93 0.65 18.12
N GLY A 61 13.84 -0.03 17.85
CA GLY A 61 13.73 -0.96 16.73
C GLY A 61 13.63 -0.25 15.37
N PHE A 62 13.90 -1.01 14.30
CA PHE A 62 13.69 -0.59 12.92
C PHE A 62 13.13 -1.73 12.07
N TRP A 63 12.52 -1.38 10.97
CA TRP A 63 11.98 -2.28 9.95
C TRP A 63 12.38 -1.79 8.56
N ALA A 64 12.70 -2.73 7.66
CA ALA A 64 12.92 -2.44 6.26
C ALA A 64 12.46 -3.63 5.41
N GLY A 65 11.85 -3.34 4.25
CA GLY A 65 11.34 -4.40 3.40
C GLY A 65 10.79 -3.93 2.06
N VAL A 66 10.24 -4.88 1.35
CA VAL A 66 9.47 -4.67 0.12
C VAL A 66 8.02 -5.03 0.43
N VAL A 67 7.11 -4.16 0.06
CA VAL A 67 5.67 -4.35 0.17
C VAL A 67 5.05 -4.20 -1.21
N GLY A 68 3.92 -4.83 -1.43
CA GLY A 68 3.22 -4.75 -2.69
C GLY A 68 1.72 -4.90 -2.49
N ALA A 69 0.97 -3.99 -3.07
CA ALA A 69 -0.48 -4.03 -3.15
C ALA A 69 -0.91 -4.38 -4.57
N THR A 70 -1.88 -5.24 -4.70
CA THR A 70 -2.49 -5.52 -6.01
C THR A 70 -4.00 -5.56 -5.91
N GLN A 71 -4.65 -5.00 -6.89
CA GLN A 71 -6.10 -5.01 -7.11
C GLN A 71 -6.40 -5.95 -8.26
N PHE A 72 -7.32 -6.90 -8.08
CA PHE A 72 -7.58 -7.96 -9.06
C PHE A 72 -8.21 -7.45 -10.37
N ARG A 73 -8.74 -6.25 -10.35
CA ARG A 73 -9.26 -5.55 -11.54
C ARG A 73 -9.37 -4.05 -11.24
N PRO A 74 -9.23 -3.18 -12.25
CA PRO A 74 -9.61 -1.77 -12.12
C PRO A 74 -11.12 -1.60 -11.90
N ASP A 75 -11.51 -0.45 -11.34
CA ASP A 75 -12.93 -0.06 -11.26
C ASP A 75 -13.60 -0.12 -12.63
N ARG A 76 -14.90 -0.45 -12.64
CA ARG A 76 -15.66 -0.56 -13.90
C ARG A 76 -15.67 0.73 -14.68
N ASN A 77 -15.63 1.85 -14.00
CA ASN A 77 -15.68 3.19 -14.58
C ASN A 77 -14.28 3.75 -14.85
N ASP A 78 -13.21 3.08 -14.42
CA ASP A 78 -11.84 3.47 -14.76
C ASP A 78 -11.49 3.02 -16.18
N LEU A 79 -11.94 3.80 -17.15
CA LEU A 79 -11.64 3.56 -18.56
C LEU A 79 -10.19 3.89 -18.90
N ILE A 80 -9.48 4.68 -18.09
CA ILE A 80 -8.06 4.99 -18.31
C ILE A 80 -7.23 3.71 -18.19
N LEU A 81 -7.37 2.98 -17.09
CA LEU A 81 -6.66 1.72 -16.89
C LEU A 81 -7.21 0.59 -17.77
N ARG A 82 -8.51 0.50 -17.93
CA ARG A 82 -9.15 -0.56 -18.72
C ARG A 82 -8.81 -0.50 -20.21
N ASN A 83 -8.84 0.69 -20.79
CA ASN A 83 -8.47 0.89 -22.19
C ASN A 83 -6.96 0.72 -22.44
N ALA A 84 -6.14 0.90 -21.39
CA ALA A 84 -4.73 0.50 -21.39
C ALA A 84 -4.54 -1.04 -21.35
N GLY A 85 -5.61 -1.83 -21.24
CA GLY A 85 -5.55 -3.29 -21.15
C GLY A 85 -5.13 -3.82 -19.79
N VAL A 86 -5.16 -2.99 -18.75
CA VAL A 86 -4.80 -3.38 -17.38
C VAL A 86 -5.85 -4.33 -16.82
N LYS A 87 -5.47 -5.58 -16.58
CA LYS A 87 -6.33 -6.58 -15.94
C LYS A 87 -6.17 -6.58 -14.43
N ASN A 88 -4.94 -6.54 -13.97
CA ASN A 88 -4.57 -6.43 -12.55
C ASN A 88 -3.79 -5.14 -12.38
N PHE A 89 -4.10 -4.36 -11.36
CA PHE A 89 -3.39 -3.13 -11.05
C PHE A 89 -2.64 -3.30 -9.74
N GLY A 90 -1.33 -3.14 -9.76
CA GLY A 90 -0.47 -3.39 -8.61
C GLY A 90 0.67 -2.38 -8.49
N LEU A 91 1.15 -2.22 -7.27
CA LEU A 91 2.20 -1.28 -6.91
C LEU A 91 3.15 -1.91 -5.89
N PRO A 92 4.39 -2.28 -6.28
CA PRO A 92 5.43 -2.63 -5.33
C PRO A 92 6.11 -1.37 -4.80
N MET A 93 6.47 -1.36 -3.51
CA MET A 93 7.22 -0.27 -2.88
C MET A 93 8.31 -0.82 -1.96
N ILE A 94 9.38 -0.06 -1.79
CA ILE A 94 10.35 -0.25 -0.72
C ILE A 94 9.87 0.58 0.46
N GLU A 95 9.91 -0.02 1.65
CA GLU A 95 9.47 0.63 2.87
C GLU A 95 10.54 0.51 3.95
N ALA A 96 10.70 1.55 4.77
CA ALA A 96 11.53 1.53 5.95
C ALA A 96 10.83 2.28 7.09
N GLY A 97 11.06 1.83 8.32
CA GLY A 97 10.47 2.45 9.49
C GLY A 97 11.34 2.34 10.73
N ILE A 98 11.18 3.30 11.62
CA ILE A 98 11.83 3.33 12.93
C ILE A 98 10.79 3.44 14.03
N GLY A 99 11.03 2.73 15.12
CA GLY A 99 10.29 2.87 16.37
C GLY A 99 10.87 3.97 17.23
N LEU A 100 10.02 4.88 17.65
CA LEU A 100 10.36 5.97 18.58
C LEU A 100 9.80 5.65 19.98
N PRO A 101 10.24 6.40 21.03
CA PRO A 101 9.59 6.35 22.35
C PRO A 101 8.08 6.64 22.23
N PHE A 102 7.33 6.29 23.28
CA PHE A 102 5.89 6.56 23.40
C PHE A 102 5.01 5.80 22.38
N LYS A 103 5.45 4.62 21.90
CA LYS A 103 4.72 3.78 20.94
C LYS A 103 4.44 4.46 19.59
N ILE A 104 5.32 5.34 19.17
CA ILE A 104 5.25 6.00 17.87
C ILE A 104 6.21 5.30 16.92
N ASP A 105 5.78 5.10 15.67
CA ASP A 105 6.65 4.72 14.57
C ASP A 105 6.59 5.79 13.48
N VAL A 106 7.71 6.02 12.83
CA VAL A 106 7.81 6.80 11.59
C VAL A 106 8.15 5.84 10.46
N ILE A 107 7.42 5.92 9.38
CA ILE A 107 7.53 5.01 8.25
C ILE A 107 7.63 5.84 6.97
N VAL A 108 8.53 5.45 6.07
CA VAL A 108 8.70 6.04 4.74
C VAL A 108 8.70 4.95 3.69
N HIS A 109 8.19 5.25 2.51
CA HIS A 109 8.15 4.29 1.41
C HIS A 109 8.27 5.00 0.06
N GLY A 110 8.62 4.24 -0.96
CA GLY A 110 8.68 4.78 -2.31
C GLY A 110 9.09 3.76 -3.36
N VAL A 111 8.83 4.15 -4.61
CA VAL A 111 9.22 3.41 -5.81
C VAL A 111 9.32 4.36 -7.00
N SER A 112 10.13 3.98 -7.98
CA SER A 112 10.12 4.56 -9.32
C SER A 112 9.75 3.47 -10.32
N TYR A 113 8.62 3.64 -10.98
CA TYR A 113 8.08 2.65 -11.91
C TYR A 113 7.41 3.37 -13.08
N ASP A 114 7.77 2.98 -14.29
CA ASP A 114 7.16 3.44 -15.54
C ASP A 114 7.00 4.97 -15.65
N ARG A 115 8.08 5.70 -15.45
CA ARG A 115 8.14 7.18 -15.38
C ARG A 115 7.37 7.80 -14.21
N ALA A 116 6.66 7.01 -13.41
CA ALA A 116 6.05 7.48 -12.17
C ALA A 116 7.08 7.41 -11.03
N LYS A 117 7.19 8.47 -10.27
CA LYS A 117 7.90 8.52 -9.00
C LYS A 117 6.88 8.63 -7.89
N ILE A 118 6.85 7.62 -7.03
CA ILE A 118 5.91 7.50 -5.92
C ILE A 118 6.74 7.51 -4.64
N TYR A 119 6.40 8.36 -3.71
CA TYR A 119 7.04 8.44 -2.41
C TYR A 119 6.06 8.96 -1.38
N GLY A 120 6.22 8.49 -0.18
CA GLY A 120 5.35 8.85 0.92
C GLY A 120 5.93 8.48 2.27
N GLY A 121 5.14 8.70 3.27
CA GLY A 121 5.46 8.31 4.63
C GLY A 121 4.37 8.73 5.59
N GLY A 122 4.52 8.28 6.82
CA GLY A 122 3.52 8.55 7.85
C GLY A 122 3.98 8.18 9.23
N VAL A 123 3.04 8.32 10.13
CA VAL A 123 3.22 8.00 11.53
C VAL A 123 2.19 6.96 11.96
N ARG A 124 2.60 6.04 12.83
CA ARG A 124 1.72 5.08 13.50
C ARG A 124 1.85 5.26 15.01
N TYR A 125 0.73 5.24 15.69
CA TYR A 125 0.65 5.34 17.14
C TYR A 125 -0.04 4.10 17.72
N GLY A 126 0.64 3.42 18.66
CA GLY A 126 0.10 2.27 19.39
C GLY A 126 -0.85 2.73 20.49
N LEU A 127 -2.14 2.51 20.28
CA LEU A 127 -3.17 2.80 21.29
C LEU A 127 -3.11 1.80 22.44
N TYR A 128 -3.10 0.53 22.09
CA TYR A 128 -3.09 -0.56 23.05
C TYR A 128 -2.02 -1.59 22.68
N ARG A 129 -1.23 -2.01 23.67
CA ARG A 129 -0.23 -3.07 23.52
C ARG A 129 -0.50 -4.12 24.57
N THR A 130 -0.72 -5.33 24.15
CA THR A 130 -0.79 -6.50 25.02
C THR A 130 0.60 -7.00 25.37
N ASP A 131 0.81 -7.27 26.64
CA ASP A 131 1.96 -8.05 27.07
C ASP A 131 1.72 -9.53 26.71
N VAL A 132 2.80 -10.33 26.65
CA VAL A 132 2.86 -11.70 26.13
C VAL A 132 1.88 -12.68 26.82
N VAL A 133 1.25 -12.28 27.91
CA VAL A 133 0.38 -13.13 28.74
C VAL A 133 -1.08 -13.15 28.24
N ASP A 134 -1.52 -12.11 27.51
CA ASP A 134 -2.92 -11.99 27.04
C ASP A 134 -3.03 -12.23 25.54
N PHE A 135 -2.99 -13.48 25.12
CA PHE A 135 -3.17 -13.87 23.70
C PHE A 135 -4.53 -13.48 23.10
N PHE A 136 -5.51 -13.20 23.92
CA PHE A 136 -6.88 -12.90 23.47
C PHE A 136 -7.07 -11.44 23.05
N LEU A 137 -6.28 -10.52 23.59
CA LEU A 137 -6.41 -9.10 23.30
C LEU A 137 -5.45 -8.68 22.18
N PRO A 138 -5.94 -7.98 21.14
CA PRO A 138 -5.06 -7.52 20.07
C PRO A 138 -4.24 -6.29 20.48
N ASN A 139 -3.08 -6.12 19.87
CA ASN A 139 -2.42 -4.83 19.81
C ASN A 139 -3.20 -3.94 18.84
N VAL A 140 -3.47 -2.72 19.22
CA VAL A 140 -4.24 -1.77 18.40
C VAL A 140 -3.40 -0.55 18.11
N SER A 141 -3.41 -0.13 16.87
CA SER A 141 -2.76 1.12 16.44
C SER A 141 -3.64 1.93 15.50
N VAL A 142 -3.36 3.22 15.43
CA VAL A 142 -3.86 4.12 14.41
C VAL A 142 -2.67 4.71 13.64
N SER A 143 -2.90 5.03 12.38
CA SER A 143 -1.84 5.58 11.53
C SER A 143 -2.38 6.59 10.53
N ALA A 144 -1.51 7.53 10.15
CA ALA A 144 -1.76 8.51 9.11
C ALA A 144 -0.59 8.51 8.13
N PHE A 145 -0.87 8.43 6.83
CA PHE A 145 0.11 8.42 5.75
C PHE A 145 -0.25 9.43 4.68
N GLY A 146 0.79 10.04 4.09
CA GLY A 146 0.65 10.92 2.96
C GLY A 146 1.60 10.54 1.84
N ASP A 147 1.11 10.55 0.59
CA ASP A 147 1.85 10.14 -0.59
C ASP A 147 1.79 11.19 -1.69
N LYS A 148 2.83 11.19 -2.51
CA LYS A 148 2.93 11.95 -3.75
C LYS A 148 3.26 11.02 -4.90
N VAL A 149 2.57 11.24 -6.02
CA VAL A 149 2.87 10.61 -7.30
C VAL A 149 3.20 11.71 -8.29
N ASN A 150 4.35 11.58 -8.94
CA ASN A 150 4.79 12.45 -10.01
C ASN A 150 4.96 11.62 -11.29
N HIS A 151 4.14 11.88 -12.29
CA HIS A 151 4.22 11.32 -13.63
C HIS A 151 4.22 12.48 -14.65
N PRO A 152 4.84 12.35 -15.85
CA PRO A 152 4.82 13.42 -16.85
C PRO A 152 3.41 13.90 -17.21
N ASP A 153 2.43 13.01 -17.20
CA ASP A 153 1.07 13.28 -17.65
C ASP A 153 0.14 13.66 -16.51
N PHE A 154 0.47 13.35 -15.28
CA PHE A 154 -0.33 13.69 -14.10
C PHE A 154 0.50 13.76 -12.82
N SER A 155 -0.09 14.38 -11.83
CA SER A 155 0.38 14.29 -10.43
C SER A 155 -0.76 13.82 -9.54
N ALA A 156 -0.41 13.15 -8.44
CA ALA A 156 -1.40 12.80 -7.43
C ALA A 156 -0.88 13.08 -6.02
N SER A 157 -1.82 13.36 -5.12
CA SER A 157 -1.59 13.40 -3.68
C SER A 157 -2.61 12.54 -2.98
N HIS A 158 -2.13 11.77 -2.02
CA HIS A 158 -2.95 10.84 -1.25
C HIS A 158 -2.79 11.11 0.25
N LEU A 159 -3.85 10.93 1.00
CA LEU A 159 -3.87 10.93 2.46
C LEU A 159 -4.70 9.75 2.93
N GLY A 160 -4.12 8.91 3.77
CA GLY A 160 -4.76 7.74 4.37
C GLY A 160 -4.75 7.79 5.88
N LEU A 161 -5.85 7.36 6.49
CA LEU A 161 -6.00 7.13 7.93
C LEU A 161 -6.42 5.69 8.14
N ASN A 162 -5.75 4.99 9.06
CA ASN A 162 -6.02 3.57 9.29
C ASN A 162 -6.06 3.26 10.79
N ALA A 163 -6.84 2.24 11.12
CA ALA A 163 -6.82 1.56 12.41
C ALA A 163 -6.55 0.08 12.16
N ALA A 164 -5.65 -0.52 12.94
CA ALA A 164 -5.29 -1.92 12.81
C ALA A 164 -5.28 -2.61 14.18
N ALA A 165 -5.73 -3.87 14.17
CA ALA A 165 -5.70 -4.77 15.33
C ALA A 165 -4.90 -6.01 14.96
N THR A 166 -3.94 -6.42 15.78
CA THR A 166 -3.07 -7.59 15.53
C THR A 166 -2.95 -8.44 16.78
N TRP A 167 -3.23 -9.73 16.64
CA TRP A 167 -3.01 -10.72 17.71
C TRP A 167 -1.59 -11.25 17.65
N SER A 168 -0.90 -11.22 18.80
CA SER A 168 0.52 -11.58 18.91
C SER A 168 0.71 -13.06 19.23
N LEU A 169 0.38 -13.95 18.30
CA LEU A 169 0.75 -15.36 18.42
C LEU A 169 2.24 -15.57 18.08
N PRO A 170 2.85 -16.66 18.52
CA PRO A 170 4.32 -16.83 18.44
C PRO A 170 4.90 -16.72 17.02
N ILE A 171 4.30 -17.38 16.04
CA ILE A 171 4.81 -17.43 14.65
C ILE A 171 3.90 -16.64 13.71
N VAL A 172 2.59 -16.82 13.84
CA VAL A 172 1.59 -16.21 12.98
C VAL A 172 0.87 -15.12 13.75
N LYS A 173 0.80 -13.93 13.20
CA LYS A 173 0.16 -12.75 13.82
C LYS A 173 -0.99 -12.28 12.95
N PRO A 174 -2.20 -12.83 13.13
CA PRO A 174 -3.37 -12.40 12.39
C PRO A 174 -3.66 -10.92 12.65
N PHE A 175 -4.18 -10.24 11.64
CA PHE A 175 -4.59 -8.85 11.79
C PHE A 175 -5.85 -8.50 11.00
N LEU A 176 -6.51 -7.45 11.47
CA LEU A 176 -7.58 -6.75 10.79
C LEU A 176 -7.17 -5.29 10.64
N LEU A 177 -7.58 -4.69 9.53
CA LEU A 177 -7.38 -3.26 9.28
C LEU A 177 -8.65 -2.65 8.69
N ALA A 178 -8.97 -1.45 9.13
CA ALA A 178 -9.94 -0.57 8.52
C ALA A 178 -9.28 0.78 8.25
N GLY A 179 -9.56 1.37 7.08
CA GLY A 179 -8.99 2.65 6.71
C GLY A 179 -9.90 3.48 5.82
N PHE A 180 -9.62 4.77 5.79
CA PHE A 180 -10.23 5.75 4.90
C PHE A 180 -9.14 6.54 4.22
N ASP A 181 -9.34 6.88 2.96
CA ASP A 181 -8.40 7.67 2.20
C ASP A 181 -9.05 8.70 1.29
N ALA A 182 -8.24 9.67 0.88
CA ALA A 182 -8.60 10.68 -0.09
C ALA A 182 -7.43 10.86 -1.07
N THR A 183 -7.71 10.75 -2.35
CA THR A 183 -6.72 10.89 -3.42
C THR A 183 -7.16 11.98 -4.38
N LYS A 184 -6.30 12.97 -4.59
CA LYS A 184 -6.47 14.00 -5.61
C LYS A 184 -5.52 13.72 -6.76
N VAL A 185 -6.05 13.62 -7.96
CA VAL A 185 -5.29 13.54 -9.21
C VAL A 185 -5.46 14.85 -9.97
N THR A 186 -4.36 15.33 -10.53
CA THR A 186 -4.33 16.55 -11.39
C THR A 186 -3.65 16.22 -12.69
N VAL A 187 -4.28 16.55 -13.81
CA VAL A 187 -3.75 16.35 -15.16
C VAL A 187 -2.60 17.33 -15.40
N GLY A 188 -1.41 16.82 -15.71
CA GLY A 188 -0.25 17.61 -16.09
C GLY A 188 -0.28 17.95 -17.57
N SER A 189 -0.29 16.90 -18.41
CA SER A 189 -0.39 17.02 -19.85
C SER A 189 -1.51 16.14 -20.41
N SER A 190 -2.18 16.59 -21.45
CA SER A 190 -3.26 15.87 -22.12
C SER A 190 -3.23 16.12 -23.62
N ALA A 191 -3.58 15.11 -24.39
CA ALA A 191 -3.83 15.24 -25.82
C ALA A 191 -5.17 15.93 -26.11
N LEU A 192 -6.04 16.04 -25.11
CA LEU A 192 -7.36 16.66 -25.21
C LEU A 192 -7.26 18.17 -24.90
N PRO A 193 -7.75 19.06 -25.77
CA PRO A 193 -7.73 20.51 -25.54
C PRO A 193 -8.48 20.89 -24.24
N GLY A 194 -7.92 21.80 -23.45
CA GLY A 194 -8.56 22.36 -22.26
C GLY A 194 -8.64 21.45 -21.03
N VAL A 195 -8.01 20.26 -21.06
CA VAL A 195 -8.04 19.31 -19.93
C VAL A 195 -6.82 19.45 -19.02
N ALA A 196 -5.74 20.04 -19.49
CA ALA A 196 -4.56 20.28 -18.65
C ALA A 196 -4.93 21.14 -17.42
N GLY A 197 -4.48 20.74 -16.24
CA GLY A 197 -4.83 21.37 -14.97
C GLY A 197 -6.16 20.88 -14.35
N ALA A 198 -6.97 20.11 -15.09
CA ALA A 198 -8.17 19.49 -14.50
C ALA A 198 -7.79 18.58 -13.34
N SER A 199 -8.61 18.54 -12.31
CA SER A 199 -8.36 17.70 -11.15
C SER A 199 -9.64 17.07 -10.63
N ALA A 200 -9.51 15.88 -10.04
CA ALA A 200 -10.57 15.21 -9.32
C ALA A 200 -10.06 14.67 -8.00
N THR A 201 -10.93 14.67 -7.00
CA THR A 201 -10.68 14.05 -5.70
C THR A 201 -11.63 12.89 -5.50
N ALA A 202 -11.07 11.74 -5.15
CA ALA A 202 -11.82 10.57 -4.77
C ALA A 202 -11.58 10.25 -3.29
N LYS A 203 -12.59 9.73 -2.60
CA LYS A 203 -12.51 9.25 -1.22
C LYS A 203 -13.02 7.82 -1.18
N GLY A 204 -12.41 7.00 -0.35
CA GLY A 204 -12.79 5.62 -0.23
C GLY A 204 -12.47 5.00 1.12
N SER A 205 -12.94 3.77 1.30
CA SER A 205 -12.67 2.96 2.49
C SER A 205 -11.90 1.71 2.10
N ARG A 206 -11.18 1.16 3.08
CA ARG A 206 -10.39 -0.04 2.92
C ARG A 206 -10.59 -0.95 4.12
N PHE A 207 -10.65 -2.26 3.84
CA PHE A 207 -10.71 -3.29 4.87
C PHE A 207 -9.75 -4.41 4.48
N SER A 208 -8.89 -4.83 5.41
CA SER A 208 -7.96 -5.91 5.19
C SER A 208 -8.05 -6.95 6.29
N ILE A 209 -7.91 -8.20 5.90
CA ILE A 209 -7.71 -9.33 6.80
C ILE A 209 -6.48 -10.10 6.32
N GLY A 210 -5.57 -10.38 7.23
CA GLY A 210 -4.32 -11.04 6.87
C GLY A 210 -3.53 -11.54 8.06
N ALA A 211 -2.28 -11.91 7.79
CA ALA A 211 -1.34 -12.34 8.81
C ALA A 211 0.08 -11.90 8.48
N ASP A 212 0.83 -11.55 9.51
CA ASP A 212 2.28 -11.49 9.51
C ASP A 212 2.82 -12.83 10.04
N VAL A 213 3.78 -13.42 9.32
CA VAL A 213 4.46 -14.66 9.72
C VAL A 213 5.93 -14.35 9.94
N THR A 214 6.48 -14.81 11.05
CA THR A 214 7.89 -14.66 11.42
C THR A 214 8.56 -16.04 11.40
N PRO A 215 8.93 -16.56 10.21
CA PRO A 215 9.46 -17.92 10.08
C PRO A 215 10.87 -18.06 10.67
N PHE A 216 11.63 -16.98 10.70
CA PHE A 216 12.97 -16.92 11.28
C PHE A 216 13.11 -15.65 12.11
N PRO A 217 14.08 -15.60 13.04
CA PRO A 217 14.41 -14.36 13.74
C PRO A 217 14.64 -13.21 12.75
N PHE A 218 14.12 -12.04 13.09
CA PHE A 218 14.23 -10.80 12.30
C PHE A 218 13.52 -10.79 10.95
N THR A 219 12.97 -11.90 10.44
CA THR A 219 12.24 -11.92 9.18
C THR A 219 10.74 -11.73 9.39
N SER A 220 10.08 -11.10 8.44
CA SER A 220 8.63 -10.90 8.43
C SER A 220 8.09 -11.13 7.03
N LEU A 221 7.14 -12.04 6.92
CA LEU A 221 6.35 -12.26 5.71
C LEU A 221 4.92 -11.83 6.00
N ARG A 222 4.31 -11.10 5.09
CA ARG A 222 2.93 -10.61 5.21
C ARG A 222 2.11 -11.04 4.02
N ALA A 223 0.88 -11.45 4.30
CA ALA A 223 -0.13 -11.64 3.28
C ALA A 223 -1.49 -11.18 3.81
N ALA A 224 -2.24 -10.43 3.00
CA ALA A 224 -3.58 -10.00 3.33
C ALA A 224 -4.50 -9.94 2.12
N TYR A 225 -5.76 -10.28 2.34
CA TYR A 225 -6.84 -9.98 1.43
C TYR A 225 -7.42 -8.62 1.79
N THR A 226 -7.52 -7.74 0.80
CA THR A 226 -7.95 -6.36 1.01
C THR A 226 -9.07 -5.98 0.06
N LEU A 227 -10.12 -5.39 0.61
CA LEU A 227 -11.17 -4.71 -0.15
C LEU A 227 -10.82 -3.22 -0.20
N ARG A 228 -10.47 -2.71 -1.38
CA ARG A 228 -10.16 -1.30 -1.64
C ARG A 228 -11.33 -0.69 -2.38
N HIS A 229 -12.04 0.24 -1.72
CA HIS A 229 -13.21 0.90 -2.34
C HIS A 229 -14.21 -0.11 -2.93
N GLY A 230 -14.35 -1.28 -2.27
CA GLY A 230 -15.20 -2.37 -2.73
C GLY A 230 -14.57 -3.31 -3.78
N ILE A 231 -13.33 -3.09 -4.18
CA ILE A 231 -12.62 -3.94 -5.13
C ILE A 231 -11.61 -4.83 -4.40
N PRO A 232 -11.66 -6.15 -4.63
CA PRO A 232 -10.77 -7.08 -3.96
C PRO A 232 -9.35 -7.05 -4.51
N GLY A 233 -8.39 -7.39 -3.65
CA GLY A 233 -6.99 -7.48 -3.99
C GLY A 233 -6.18 -8.19 -2.92
N LEU A 234 -4.86 -8.24 -3.11
CA LEU A 234 -3.90 -8.82 -2.19
C LEU A 234 -2.83 -7.80 -1.83
N ASP A 235 -2.40 -7.87 -0.58
CA ASP A 235 -1.22 -7.18 -0.07
C ASP A 235 -0.20 -8.22 0.36
N LEU A 236 1.03 -8.04 -0.06
CA LEU A 236 2.15 -8.90 0.26
C LEU A 236 3.29 -8.06 0.83
N GLY A 237 4.07 -8.63 1.73
CA GLY A 237 5.24 -7.96 2.30
C GLY A 237 6.33 -8.95 2.70
N LEU A 238 7.55 -8.54 2.50
CA LEU A 238 8.75 -9.25 2.95
C LEU A 238 9.70 -8.22 3.54
N GLY A 239 10.17 -8.45 4.75
CA GLY A 239 11.08 -7.51 5.38
C GLY A 239 11.84 -8.09 6.54
N VAL A 240 12.72 -7.25 7.08
CA VAL A 240 13.52 -7.52 8.27
C VAL A 240 13.16 -6.50 9.35
N ARG A 241 13.13 -6.98 10.59
CA ARG A 241 12.78 -6.18 11.76
C ARG A 241 13.79 -6.45 12.88
N PHE A 242 14.32 -5.40 13.43
CA PHE A 242 15.30 -5.43 14.52
C PHE A 242 14.82 -4.61 15.71
#